data_bcd6a949f92399ef4273331b5a26bd5b
#
_entry.id   bcd6a949f92399ef4273331b5a26bd5b
#
_cell.length_a   1.000
_cell.length_b   1.000
_cell.length_c   1.000
_cell.angle_alpha   90.00
_cell.angle_beta   90.00
_cell.angle_gamma   90.00
#
_symmetry.space_group_name_H-M   'P 1'
#
loop_
_entity.id
_entity.type
_entity.pdbx_description
1 polymer ?
#
loop_
_entity_poly.entity_id
_entity_poly.type
_entity_poly.pdbx_seq_one_letter_code
_entity_poly.pdbx_strand_id
1 'polypeptide(L)'
;MLIDLRQIGKAYQMGEVVVTALYGVDLQIDAGELTAIMGPSGSGKSTLMNILGCLDQSSSGAYYLDGVNVSTLSENELARVRNRRIGFVFQNYNLLRRTPAIDNVELPLIYAGARDRRERATRALQRVGLGDRIFHRPNQLSGGQQQRVAIARALINDPDIILADEPTGNLDSKTGLEIIGLFQRLNREQGITVVYVTHSAETAQYTDRIIRLADGRLVDDQPV
;
A
#
# COMPACT_ATOMS: atom_id res chain seq x y z
N MET A 1 -2.31 18.08 3.46
CA MET A 1 -2.04 17.34 2.20
C MET A 1 -0.83 16.45 2.42
N LEU A 2 -0.99 15.13 2.28
CA LEU A 2 0.09 14.16 2.47
C LEU A 2 0.71 13.74 1.12
N ILE A 3 -0.13 13.45 0.13
CA ILE A 3 0.28 13.11 -1.24
C ILE A 3 -0.16 14.24 -2.17
N ASP A 4 0.78 14.73 -3.02
CA ASP A 4 0.49 15.72 -4.06
C ASP A 4 1.24 15.34 -5.34
N LEU A 5 0.50 14.81 -6.30
CA LEU A 5 0.97 14.48 -7.65
C LEU A 5 0.62 15.62 -8.60
N ARG A 6 1.62 16.11 -9.32
CA ARG A 6 1.47 17.20 -10.28
C ARG A 6 1.93 16.75 -11.65
N GLN A 7 1.00 16.60 -12.58
CA GLN A 7 1.24 16.23 -13.99
C GLN A 7 2.11 14.97 -14.13
N ILE A 8 1.85 13.96 -13.29
CA ILE A 8 2.62 12.71 -13.30
C ILE A 8 2.39 11.95 -14.59
N GLY A 9 3.46 11.77 -15.34
CA GLY A 9 3.51 10.91 -16.52
C GLY A 9 4.49 9.75 -16.31
N LYS A 10 4.15 8.58 -16.87
CA LYS A 10 5.04 7.42 -16.87
C LYS A 10 5.05 6.73 -18.22
N ALA A 11 6.23 6.59 -18.78
CA ALA A 11 6.48 5.81 -20.00
C ALA A 11 7.54 4.75 -19.73
N TYR A 12 7.33 3.57 -20.30
CA TYR A 12 8.27 2.44 -20.24
C TYR A 12 8.87 2.20 -21.63
N GLN A 13 10.19 2.09 -21.70
CA GLN A 13 10.90 1.70 -22.93
C GLN A 13 10.91 0.17 -23.01
N MET A 14 10.25 -0.39 -24.01
CA MET A 14 10.21 -1.83 -24.27
C MET A 14 10.88 -2.10 -25.65
N GLY A 15 12.20 -2.23 -25.63
CA GLY A 15 12.97 -2.28 -26.86
C GLY A 15 12.85 -0.97 -27.65
N GLU A 16 12.34 -1.04 -28.87
CA GLU A 16 12.10 0.15 -29.73
C GLU A 16 10.74 0.82 -29.48
N VAL A 17 9.85 0.18 -28.71
CA VAL A 17 8.50 0.68 -28.45
C VAL A 17 8.46 1.43 -27.11
N VAL A 18 7.82 2.60 -27.10
CA VAL A 18 7.51 3.35 -25.87
C VAL A 18 6.04 3.11 -25.51
N VAL A 19 5.80 2.56 -24.33
CA VAL A 19 4.44 2.36 -23.80
C VAL A 19 4.20 3.37 -22.68
N THR A 20 3.30 4.31 -22.90
CA THR A 20 2.91 5.29 -21.88
C THR A 20 1.80 4.72 -21.01
N ALA A 21 2.07 4.62 -19.72
CA ALA A 21 1.15 4.07 -18.72
C ALA A 21 0.37 5.14 -17.95
N LEU A 22 0.91 6.35 -17.81
CA LEU A 22 0.22 7.50 -17.18
C LEU A 22 0.44 8.77 -17.98
N TYR A 23 -0.60 9.58 -18.09
CA TYR A 23 -0.66 10.79 -18.92
C TYR A 23 -1.04 12.02 -18.10
N GLY A 24 -0.09 12.60 -17.36
CA GLY A 24 -0.28 13.87 -16.64
C GLY A 24 -1.34 13.78 -15.54
N VAL A 25 -1.17 12.83 -14.62
CA VAL A 25 -2.09 12.64 -13.49
C VAL A 25 -1.82 13.70 -12.42
N ASP A 26 -2.86 14.45 -12.07
CA ASP A 26 -2.93 15.32 -10.90
C ASP A 26 -3.78 14.64 -9.85
N LEU A 27 -3.24 14.47 -8.63
CA LEU A 27 -3.95 13.82 -7.53
C LEU A 27 -3.45 14.33 -6.19
N GLN A 28 -4.37 14.65 -5.30
CA GLN A 28 -4.08 15.07 -3.94
C GLN A 28 -4.81 14.16 -2.95
N ILE A 29 -4.09 13.67 -1.92
CA ILE A 29 -4.67 12.88 -0.83
C ILE A 29 -4.21 13.50 0.49
N ASP A 30 -5.15 13.77 1.38
CA ASP A 30 -4.86 14.33 2.69
C ASP A 30 -4.44 13.23 3.69
N ALA A 31 -3.76 13.65 4.76
CA ALA A 31 -3.43 12.75 5.85
C ALA A 31 -4.70 12.22 6.52
N GLY A 32 -4.76 10.92 6.77
CA GLY A 32 -5.89 10.26 7.39
C GLY A 32 -7.04 9.94 6.43
N GLU A 33 -6.93 10.19 5.11
CA GLU A 33 -7.93 9.72 4.14
C GLU A 33 -7.89 8.20 3.96
N LEU A 34 -9.05 7.61 3.75
CA LEU A 34 -9.23 6.24 3.29
C LEU A 34 -9.78 6.28 1.85
N THR A 35 -8.93 6.03 0.86
CA THR A 35 -9.22 6.27 -0.56
C THR A 35 -9.10 4.99 -1.39
N ALA A 36 -10.02 4.77 -2.34
CA ALA A 36 -9.93 3.71 -3.33
C ALA A 36 -9.49 4.25 -4.69
N ILE A 37 -8.53 3.60 -5.34
CA ILE A 37 -8.15 3.82 -6.74
C ILE A 37 -8.72 2.67 -7.57
N MET A 38 -9.65 2.96 -8.46
CA MET A 38 -10.35 2.00 -9.31
C MET A 38 -10.06 2.22 -10.79
N GLY A 39 -10.38 1.21 -11.58
CA GLY A 39 -10.32 1.26 -13.05
C GLY A 39 -10.17 -0.12 -13.67
N PRO A 40 -10.37 -0.27 -14.98
CA PRO A 40 -10.21 -1.54 -15.68
C PRO A 40 -8.74 -2.03 -15.67
N SER A 41 -8.53 -3.27 -16.07
CA SER A 41 -7.17 -3.80 -16.28
C SER A 41 -6.45 -2.94 -17.32
N GLY A 42 -5.17 -2.65 -17.08
CA GLY A 42 -4.36 -1.81 -17.97
C GLY A 42 -4.58 -0.29 -17.82
N SER A 43 -5.47 0.19 -16.94
CA SER A 43 -5.72 1.63 -16.77
C SER A 43 -4.59 2.43 -16.11
N GLY A 44 -3.51 1.79 -15.65
CA GLY A 44 -2.38 2.45 -14.99
C GLY A 44 -2.36 2.39 -13.47
N LYS A 45 -3.32 1.71 -12.81
CA LYS A 45 -3.42 1.63 -11.34
C LYS A 45 -2.14 1.13 -10.66
N SER A 46 -1.61 -0.01 -11.12
CA SER A 46 -0.37 -0.58 -10.55
C SER A 46 0.84 0.34 -10.79
N THR A 47 0.88 1.03 -11.94
CA THR A 47 1.92 2.03 -12.21
C THR A 47 1.80 3.21 -11.24
N LEU A 48 0.58 3.74 -11.04
CA LEU A 48 0.34 4.82 -10.10
C LEU A 48 0.68 4.39 -8.67
N MET A 49 0.27 3.20 -8.25
CA MET A 49 0.61 2.64 -6.94
C MET A 49 2.12 2.49 -6.75
N ASN A 50 2.86 2.04 -7.77
CA ASN A 50 4.31 1.92 -7.70
C ASN A 50 4.99 3.30 -7.53
N ILE A 51 4.47 4.34 -8.19
CA ILE A 51 4.96 5.72 -8.02
C ILE A 51 4.63 6.23 -6.63
N LEU A 52 3.38 6.10 -6.15
CA LEU A 52 2.98 6.46 -4.80
C LEU A 52 3.83 5.76 -3.74
N GLY A 53 4.16 4.50 -4.00
CA GLY A 53 5.01 3.67 -3.15
C GLY A 53 6.51 3.94 -3.26
N CYS A 54 6.95 4.88 -4.09
CA CYS A 54 8.36 5.09 -4.40
C CYS A 54 9.08 3.81 -4.86
N LEU A 55 8.35 2.86 -5.45
CA LEU A 55 8.90 1.64 -6.07
C LEU A 55 9.36 1.90 -7.50
N ASP A 56 8.81 2.93 -8.14
CA ASP A 56 9.17 3.40 -9.46
C ASP A 56 9.14 4.94 -9.47
N GLN A 57 9.85 5.55 -10.41
CA GLN A 57 9.87 6.99 -10.59
C GLN A 57 9.01 7.40 -11.78
N SER A 58 8.37 8.57 -11.71
CA SER A 58 7.68 9.16 -12.85
C SER A 58 8.66 9.55 -13.95
N SER A 59 8.21 9.49 -15.21
CA SER A 59 8.99 10.00 -16.35
C SER A 59 8.88 11.52 -16.51
N SER A 60 7.81 12.10 -15.96
CA SER A 60 7.55 13.56 -15.95
C SER A 60 6.65 13.93 -14.78
N GLY A 61 6.58 15.23 -14.49
CA GLY A 61 5.81 15.77 -13.38
C GLY A 61 6.58 15.73 -12.06
N ALA A 62 5.89 16.02 -10.96
CA ALA A 62 6.48 16.05 -9.63
C ALA A 62 5.57 15.37 -8.60
N TYR A 63 6.15 14.55 -7.74
CA TYR A 63 5.46 13.92 -6.61
C TYR A 63 6.00 14.47 -5.29
N TYR A 64 5.10 15.08 -4.51
CA TYR A 64 5.41 15.56 -3.16
C TYR A 64 4.76 14.65 -2.13
N LEU A 65 5.57 14.12 -1.22
CA LEU A 65 5.13 13.37 -0.05
C LEU A 65 5.38 14.21 1.19
N ASP A 66 4.31 14.69 1.83
CA ASP A 66 4.37 15.58 2.97
C ASP A 66 5.28 16.80 2.71
N GLY A 67 5.08 17.45 1.55
CA GLY A 67 5.84 18.60 1.10
C GLY A 67 7.25 18.33 0.57
N VAL A 68 7.76 17.09 0.67
CA VAL A 68 9.08 16.72 0.15
C VAL A 68 8.93 16.20 -1.29
N ASN A 69 9.63 16.81 -2.26
CA ASN A 69 9.67 16.33 -3.65
C ASN A 69 10.45 15.02 -3.75
N VAL A 70 9.75 13.90 -3.80
CA VAL A 70 10.37 12.57 -3.90
C VAL A 70 10.86 12.23 -5.32
N SER A 71 10.37 12.94 -6.36
CA SER A 71 10.81 12.71 -7.74
C SER A 71 12.28 13.07 -7.98
N THR A 72 12.89 13.85 -7.06
CA THR A 72 14.30 14.27 -7.16
C THR A 72 15.24 13.49 -6.26
N LEU A 73 14.71 12.54 -5.48
CA LEU A 73 15.49 11.76 -4.52
C LEU A 73 16.29 10.66 -5.22
N SER A 74 17.45 10.35 -4.66
CA SER A 74 18.24 9.19 -5.04
C SER A 74 17.58 7.87 -4.62
N GLU A 75 17.95 6.76 -5.23
CA GLU A 75 17.45 5.41 -4.89
C GLU A 75 17.60 5.08 -3.39
N ASN A 76 18.71 5.48 -2.77
CA ASN A 76 18.93 5.27 -1.34
C ASN A 76 17.97 6.09 -0.46
N GLU A 77 17.64 7.31 -0.87
CA GLU A 77 16.67 8.16 -0.17
C GLU A 77 15.26 7.63 -0.36
N LEU A 78 14.89 7.22 -1.58
CA LEU A 78 13.61 6.56 -1.86
C LEU A 78 13.46 5.27 -1.04
N ALA A 79 14.52 4.46 -0.90
CA ALA A 79 14.50 3.28 -0.05
C ALA A 79 14.23 3.61 1.43
N ARG A 80 14.75 4.74 1.94
CA ARG A 80 14.46 5.21 3.30
C ARG A 80 13.02 5.70 3.43
N VAL A 81 12.49 6.42 2.43
CA VAL A 81 11.09 6.84 2.39
C VAL A 81 10.18 5.62 2.42
N ARG A 82 10.40 4.64 1.53
CA ARG A 82 9.64 3.37 1.50
C ARG A 82 9.65 2.67 2.85
N ASN A 83 10.82 2.55 3.47
CA ASN A 83 10.93 1.81 4.73
C ASN A 83 10.24 2.49 5.90
N ARG A 84 10.28 3.84 5.95
CA ARG A 84 9.85 4.60 7.14
C ARG A 84 8.43 5.13 7.03
N ARG A 85 7.97 5.45 5.80
CA ARG A 85 6.73 6.21 5.60
C ARG A 85 5.64 5.42 4.90
N ILE A 86 5.97 4.28 4.26
CA ILE A 86 5.03 3.54 3.41
C ILE A 86 4.96 2.08 3.83
N GLY A 87 3.77 1.62 4.16
CA GLY A 87 3.45 0.22 4.37
C GLY A 87 2.81 -0.38 3.13
N PHE A 88 3.27 -1.56 2.68
CA PHE A 88 2.70 -2.27 1.53
C PHE A 88 1.94 -3.50 1.95
N VAL A 89 0.75 -3.66 1.38
CA VAL A 89 -0.09 -4.85 1.50
C VAL A 89 -0.47 -5.33 0.11
N PHE A 90 -0.11 -6.56 -0.25
CA PHE A 90 -0.29 -7.13 -1.59
C PHE A 90 -1.34 -8.23 -1.59
N GLN A 91 -1.99 -8.44 -2.72
CA GLN A 91 -2.96 -9.51 -2.96
C GLN A 91 -2.41 -10.90 -2.62
N ASN A 92 -1.15 -11.18 -2.95
CA ASN A 92 -0.48 -12.47 -2.71
C ASN A 92 0.29 -12.51 -1.38
N TYR A 93 -0.01 -11.57 -0.44
CA TYR A 93 0.60 -11.44 0.88
C TYR A 93 2.11 -11.18 0.86
N ASN A 94 2.84 -11.71 -0.10
CA ASN A 94 4.30 -11.62 -0.27
C ASN A 94 5.07 -11.95 1.03
N LEU A 95 4.68 -13.04 1.67
CA LEU A 95 5.33 -13.55 2.88
C LEU A 95 6.44 -14.55 2.53
N LEU A 96 7.51 -14.53 3.31
CA LEU A 96 8.57 -15.54 3.25
C LEU A 96 8.03 -16.88 3.75
N ARG A 97 7.76 -17.80 2.84
CA ARG A 97 7.00 -19.06 3.08
C ARG A 97 7.57 -19.97 4.15
N ARG A 98 8.90 -19.99 4.33
CA ARG A 98 9.61 -20.86 5.30
C ARG A 98 9.89 -20.17 6.62
N THR A 99 9.47 -18.94 6.79
CA THR A 99 9.79 -18.04 7.89
C THR A 99 8.54 -17.80 8.74
N PRO A 100 8.59 -17.86 10.08
CA PRO A 100 7.46 -17.58 10.95
C PRO A 100 6.86 -16.17 10.74
N ALA A 101 5.62 -15.98 11.16
CA ALA A 101 4.90 -14.70 11.05
C ALA A 101 5.70 -13.56 11.69
N ILE A 102 6.23 -13.76 12.89
CA ILE A 102 7.01 -12.75 13.61
C ILE A 102 8.25 -12.29 12.84
N ASP A 103 8.98 -13.22 12.22
CA ASP A 103 10.19 -12.88 11.44
C ASP A 103 9.82 -12.17 10.12
N ASN A 104 8.68 -12.50 9.50
CA ASN A 104 8.14 -11.76 8.37
C ASN A 104 7.82 -10.31 8.75
N VAL A 105 7.27 -10.09 9.93
CA VAL A 105 6.91 -8.76 10.43
C VAL A 105 8.14 -7.96 10.86
N GLU A 106 9.21 -8.61 11.33
CA GLU A 106 10.46 -7.96 11.71
C GLU A 106 11.27 -7.38 10.53
N LEU A 107 11.06 -7.89 9.30
CA LEU A 107 11.89 -7.53 8.14
C LEU A 107 12.10 -6.01 7.94
N PRO A 108 11.05 -5.16 7.95
CA PRO A 108 11.25 -3.73 7.78
C PRO A 108 12.07 -3.08 8.89
N LEU A 109 12.01 -3.62 10.11
CA LEU A 109 12.79 -3.14 11.25
C LEU A 109 14.29 -3.47 11.13
N ILE A 110 14.64 -4.56 10.44
CA ILE A 110 16.03 -4.90 10.13
C ILE A 110 16.64 -3.82 9.25
N TYR A 111 15.93 -3.42 8.18
CA TYR A 111 16.37 -2.34 7.30
C TYR A 111 16.38 -0.97 7.97
N ALA A 112 15.49 -0.74 8.95
CA ALA A 112 15.47 0.47 9.77
C ALA A 112 16.60 0.53 10.82
N GLY A 113 17.33 -0.58 11.05
CA GLY A 113 18.35 -0.67 12.10
C GLY A 113 17.80 -0.64 13.53
N ALA A 114 16.51 -1.00 13.72
CA ALA A 114 15.87 -0.98 15.04
C ALA A 114 16.43 -2.06 15.98
N ARG A 115 16.48 -1.78 17.29
CA ARG A 115 17.02 -2.69 18.30
C ARG A 115 15.96 -3.59 18.94
N ASP A 116 14.74 -3.10 19.12
CA ASP A 116 13.61 -3.75 19.82
C ASP A 116 12.66 -4.51 18.87
N ARG A 117 13.23 -5.11 17.80
CA ARG A 117 12.46 -5.70 16.68
C ARG A 117 11.45 -6.74 17.12
N ARG A 118 11.87 -7.68 17.96
CA ARG A 118 11.04 -8.84 18.37
C ARG A 118 9.81 -8.39 19.17
N GLU A 119 10.00 -7.45 20.06
CA GLU A 119 8.92 -6.90 20.88
C GLU A 119 7.93 -6.11 20.02
N ARG A 120 8.43 -5.26 19.12
CA ARG A 120 7.58 -4.51 18.18
C ARG A 120 6.79 -5.44 17.26
N ALA A 121 7.42 -6.48 16.70
CA ALA A 121 6.76 -7.46 15.84
C ALA A 121 5.68 -8.25 16.61
N THR A 122 5.94 -8.61 17.87
CA THR A 122 4.93 -9.26 18.72
C THR A 122 3.73 -8.35 18.92
N ARG A 123 3.93 -7.08 19.28
CA ARG A 123 2.84 -6.10 19.43
C ARG A 123 2.07 -5.89 18.13
N ALA A 124 2.76 -5.79 17.00
CA ALA A 124 2.11 -5.62 15.70
C ALA A 124 1.20 -6.80 15.35
N LEU A 125 1.64 -8.05 15.61
CA LEU A 125 0.83 -9.25 15.41
C LEU A 125 -0.37 -9.30 16.36
N GLN A 126 -0.21 -8.90 17.62
CA GLN A 126 -1.32 -8.79 18.58
C GLN A 126 -2.37 -7.77 18.11
N ARG A 127 -1.96 -6.61 17.58
CA ARG A 127 -2.87 -5.57 17.04
C ARG A 127 -3.76 -6.06 15.91
N VAL A 128 -3.29 -7.03 15.12
CA VAL A 128 -4.08 -7.65 14.05
C VAL A 128 -4.78 -8.95 14.46
N GLY A 129 -4.76 -9.30 15.76
CA GLY A 129 -5.44 -10.48 16.31
C GLY A 129 -4.72 -11.80 16.06
N LEU A 130 -3.37 -11.78 15.96
CA LEU A 130 -2.54 -12.96 15.73
C LEU A 130 -1.53 -13.24 16.86
N GLY A 131 -1.83 -12.80 18.10
CA GLY A 131 -0.95 -12.97 19.25
C GLY A 131 -0.68 -14.43 19.62
N ASP A 132 -1.58 -15.36 19.31
CA ASP A 132 -1.46 -16.80 19.50
C ASP A 132 -0.80 -17.52 18.32
N ARG A 133 -0.51 -16.82 17.21
CA ARG A 133 0.00 -17.36 15.95
C ARG A 133 1.36 -16.82 15.55
N ILE A 134 2.05 -16.12 16.43
CA ILE A 134 3.31 -15.40 16.13
C ILE A 134 4.43 -16.28 15.56
N PHE A 135 4.45 -17.56 15.92
CA PHE A 135 5.46 -18.52 15.45
C PHE A 135 4.96 -19.43 14.30
N HIS A 136 3.70 -19.28 13.87
CA HIS A 136 3.20 -20.03 12.73
C HIS A 136 3.84 -19.56 11.43
N ARG A 137 4.10 -20.52 10.53
CA ARG A 137 4.56 -20.24 9.17
C ARG A 137 3.37 -19.96 8.25
N PRO A 138 3.54 -19.26 7.11
CA PRO A 138 2.44 -18.97 6.20
C PRO A 138 1.60 -20.17 5.77
N ASN A 139 2.23 -21.34 5.56
CA ASN A 139 1.51 -22.57 5.21
C ASN A 139 0.66 -23.18 6.35
N GLN A 140 0.75 -22.64 7.56
CA GLN A 140 -0.03 -23.01 8.74
C GLN A 140 -1.13 -21.99 9.06
N LEU A 141 -1.27 -20.95 8.21
CA LEU A 141 -2.19 -19.84 8.38
C LEU A 141 -3.23 -19.84 7.25
N SER A 142 -4.47 -19.49 7.58
CA SER A 142 -5.50 -19.21 6.56
C SER A 142 -5.12 -18.00 5.72
N GLY A 143 -5.77 -17.80 4.56
CA GLY A 143 -5.56 -16.63 3.71
C GLY A 143 -5.75 -15.31 4.46
N GLY A 144 -6.84 -15.18 5.22
CA GLY A 144 -7.09 -14.00 6.05
C GLY A 144 -6.05 -13.79 7.15
N GLN A 145 -5.53 -14.87 7.76
CA GLN A 145 -4.43 -14.77 8.73
C GLN A 145 -3.13 -14.34 8.05
N GLN A 146 -2.82 -14.85 6.86
CA GLN A 146 -1.65 -14.40 6.09
C GLN A 146 -1.76 -12.92 5.72
N GLN A 147 -2.96 -12.45 5.33
CA GLN A 147 -3.20 -11.04 5.06
C GLN A 147 -3.01 -10.17 6.32
N ARG A 148 -3.47 -10.63 7.48
CA ARG A 148 -3.22 -9.95 8.75
C ARG A 148 -1.71 -9.87 9.09
N VAL A 149 -0.92 -10.91 8.78
CA VAL A 149 0.56 -10.86 8.91
C VAL A 149 1.14 -9.80 7.97
N ALA A 150 0.68 -9.74 6.71
CA ALA A 150 1.13 -8.72 5.75
C ALA A 150 0.78 -7.30 6.22
N ILE A 151 -0.42 -7.10 6.80
CA ILE A 151 -0.83 -5.82 7.41
C ILE A 151 0.05 -5.48 8.62
N ALA A 152 0.31 -6.44 9.53
CA ALA A 152 1.21 -6.21 10.67
C ALA A 152 2.61 -5.81 10.22
N ARG A 153 3.13 -6.42 9.16
CA ARG A 153 4.41 -6.05 8.53
C ARG A 153 4.38 -4.64 7.95
N ALA A 154 3.27 -4.26 7.31
CA ALA A 154 3.11 -2.91 6.76
C ALA A 154 3.10 -1.83 7.86
N LEU A 155 2.54 -2.14 9.04
CA LEU A 155 2.40 -1.23 10.17
C LEU A 155 3.65 -1.07 11.04
N ILE A 156 4.65 -1.95 10.90
CA ILE A 156 5.71 -2.14 11.92
C ILE A 156 6.62 -0.91 12.12
N ASN A 157 6.76 -0.08 11.09
CA ASN A 157 7.54 1.16 11.13
C ASN A 157 6.69 2.42 11.38
N ASP A 158 5.43 2.25 11.81
CA ASP A 158 4.45 3.32 12.03
C ASP A 158 4.35 4.26 10.81
N PRO A 159 3.95 3.72 9.64
CA PRO A 159 3.96 4.45 8.37
C PRO A 159 2.87 5.52 8.32
N ASP A 160 3.10 6.58 7.53
CA ASP A 160 2.08 7.61 7.24
C ASP A 160 1.00 7.09 6.27
N ILE A 161 1.38 6.13 5.40
CA ILE A 161 0.55 5.62 4.32
C ILE A 161 0.60 4.09 4.28
N ILE A 162 -0.54 3.45 4.10
CA ILE A 162 -0.66 2.07 3.67
C ILE A 162 -1.14 2.05 2.23
N LEU A 163 -0.36 1.43 1.35
CA LEU A 163 -0.74 1.12 -0.02
C LEU A 163 -1.16 -0.34 -0.10
N ALA A 164 -2.42 -0.60 -0.44
CA ALA A 164 -2.99 -1.94 -0.47
C ALA A 164 -3.44 -2.31 -1.90
N ASP A 165 -2.75 -3.26 -2.53
CA ASP A 165 -3.04 -3.77 -3.87
C ASP A 165 -3.94 -4.99 -3.77
N GLU A 166 -5.21 -4.84 -4.18
CA GLU A 166 -6.23 -5.90 -4.14
C GLU A 166 -6.24 -6.69 -2.82
N PRO A 167 -6.32 -6.01 -1.65
CA PRO A 167 -6.04 -6.64 -0.35
C PRO A 167 -7.02 -7.75 0.03
N THR A 168 -8.13 -7.89 -0.68
CA THR A 168 -9.17 -8.90 -0.46
C THR A 168 -9.32 -9.87 -1.63
N GLY A 169 -8.57 -9.71 -2.71
CA GLY A 169 -8.77 -10.42 -3.96
C GLY A 169 -8.60 -11.95 -3.88
N ASN A 170 -7.88 -12.46 -2.89
CA ASN A 170 -7.67 -13.91 -2.66
C ASN A 170 -8.43 -14.43 -1.42
N LEU A 171 -9.44 -13.69 -0.93
CA LEU A 171 -10.19 -14.03 0.27
C LEU A 171 -11.67 -14.28 -0.07
N ASP A 172 -12.33 -15.10 0.73
CA ASP A 172 -13.79 -15.18 0.70
C ASP A 172 -14.41 -13.86 1.18
N SER A 173 -15.66 -13.61 0.80
CA SER A 173 -16.35 -12.33 1.06
C SER A 173 -16.38 -11.95 2.54
N LYS A 174 -16.61 -12.92 3.45
CA LYS A 174 -16.68 -12.67 4.89
C LYS A 174 -15.31 -12.24 5.42
N THR A 175 -14.27 -13.00 5.09
CA THR A 175 -12.88 -12.68 5.48
C THR A 175 -12.42 -11.36 4.85
N GLY A 176 -12.83 -11.10 3.59
CA GLY A 176 -12.57 -9.82 2.92
C GLY A 176 -13.13 -8.63 3.69
N LEU A 177 -14.40 -8.70 4.13
CA LEU A 177 -15.01 -7.64 4.95
C LEU A 177 -14.31 -7.45 6.30
N GLU A 178 -13.81 -8.51 6.94
CA GLU A 178 -13.02 -8.40 8.16
C GLU A 178 -11.70 -7.64 7.93
N ILE A 179 -11.03 -7.87 6.79
CA ILE A 179 -9.81 -7.15 6.41
C ILE A 179 -10.10 -5.68 6.11
N ILE A 180 -11.19 -5.38 5.39
CA ILE A 180 -11.64 -3.99 5.16
C ILE A 180 -11.92 -3.30 6.49
N GLY A 181 -12.67 -3.93 7.39
CA GLY A 181 -12.95 -3.40 8.72
C GLY A 181 -11.68 -3.18 9.56
N LEU A 182 -10.63 -4.00 9.36
CA LEU A 182 -9.33 -3.77 10.00
C LEU A 182 -8.68 -2.48 9.47
N PHE A 183 -8.68 -2.25 8.17
CA PHE A 183 -8.14 -1.01 7.58
C PHE A 183 -8.93 0.22 8.03
N GLN A 184 -10.27 0.16 8.07
CA GLN A 184 -11.10 1.24 8.58
C GLN A 184 -10.77 1.59 10.04
N ARG A 185 -10.57 0.59 10.89
CA ARG A 185 -10.14 0.81 12.28
C ARG A 185 -8.76 1.47 12.36
N LEU A 186 -7.78 0.96 11.60
CA LEU A 186 -6.44 1.53 11.56
C LEU A 186 -6.45 2.99 11.10
N ASN A 187 -7.25 3.31 10.09
CA ASN A 187 -7.43 4.67 9.60
C ASN A 187 -8.07 5.56 10.69
N ARG A 188 -9.23 5.18 11.24
CA ARG A 188 -9.99 6.01 12.18
C ARG A 188 -9.31 6.18 13.54
N GLU A 189 -8.71 5.11 14.07
CA GLU A 189 -8.13 5.11 15.42
C GLU A 189 -6.70 5.64 15.46
N GLN A 190 -5.97 5.54 14.35
CA GLN A 190 -4.54 5.88 14.29
C GLN A 190 -4.22 6.99 13.29
N GLY A 191 -5.20 7.46 12.51
CA GLY A 191 -5.03 8.51 11.52
C GLY A 191 -4.14 8.10 10.34
N ILE A 192 -3.93 6.79 10.12
CA ILE A 192 -3.11 6.30 9.00
C ILE A 192 -3.86 6.51 7.70
N THR A 193 -3.21 7.12 6.71
CA THR A 193 -3.76 7.22 5.36
C THR A 193 -3.73 5.86 4.68
N VAL A 194 -4.84 5.45 4.07
CA VAL A 194 -4.92 4.16 3.39
C VAL A 194 -5.38 4.36 1.95
N VAL A 195 -4.62 3.84 1.01
CA VAL A 195 -4.95 3.86 -0.42
C VAL A 195 -5.14 2.43 -0.90
N TYR A 196 -6.37 2.08 -1.26
CA TYR A 196 -6.68 0.80 -1.91
C TYR A 196 -6.55 0.92 -3.42
N VAL A 197 -5.89 -0.03 -4.04
CA VAL A 197 -6.04 -0.29 -5.47
C VAL A 197 -6.94 -1.49 -5.62
N THR A 198 -8.10 -1.33 -6.26
CA THR A 198 -9.07 -2.43 -6.43
C THR A 198 -9.89 -2.28 -7.70
N HIS A 199 -10.37 -3.40 -8.22
CA HIS A 199 -11.40 -3.44 -9.27
C HIS A 199 -12.81 -3.73 -8.70
N SER A 200 -12.93 -4.02 -7.40
CA SER A 200 -14.20 -4.31 -6.72
C SER A 200 -14.91 -3.02 -6.32
N ALA A 201 -16.04 -2.74 -6.93
CA ALA A 201 -16.91 -1.63 -6.54
C ALA A 201 -17.46 -1.80 -5.11
N GLU A 202 -17.70 -3.04 -4.69
CA GLU A 202 -18.14 -3.35 -3.34
C GLU A 202 -17.08 -2.95 -2.31
N THR A 203 -15.82 -3.31 -2.54
CA THR A 203 -14.71 -2.93 -1.64
C THR A 203 -14.52 -1.41 -1.59
N ALA A 204 -14.64 -0.73 -2.73
CA ALA A 204 -14.44 0.71 -2.81
C ALA A 204 -15.50 1.51 -2.00
N GLN A 205 -16.72 1.00 -1.85
CA GLN A 205 -17.77 1.65 -1.05
C GLN A 205 -17.47 1.74 0.46
N TYR A 206 -16.45 1.04 0.93
CA TYR A 206 -16.00 1.13 2.33
C TYR A 206 -14.92 2.19 2.56
N THR A 207 -14.61 3.00 1.53
CA THR A 207 -13.67 4.12 1.60
C THR A 207 -14.40 5.46 1.67
N ASP A 208 -13.68 6.54 1.98
CA ASP A 208 -14.26 7.88 2.05
C ASP A 208 -14.32 8.54 0.66
N ARG A 209 -13.50 8.05 -0.30
CA ARG A 209 -13.33 8.63 -1.63
C ARG A 209 -12.93 7.59 -2.66
N ILE A 210 -13.49 7.70 -3.86
CA ILE A 210 -13.19 6.83 -4.98
C ILE A 210 -12.59 7.66 -6.11
N ILE A 211 -11.39 7.26 -6.55
CA ILE A 211 -10.65 7.82 -7.68
C ILE A 211 -10.69 6.80 -8.82
N ARG A 212 -11.08 7.23 -10.02
CA ARG A 212 -11.15 6.35 -11.19
C ARG A 212 -10.08 6.67 -12.21
N LEU A 213 -9.31 5.65 -12.58
CA LEU A 213 -8.35 5.70 -13.68
C LEU A 213 -8.91 4.98 -14.91
N ALA A 214 -8.75 5.60 -16.08
CA ALA A 214 -8.96 4.97 -17.38
C ALA A 214 -7.86 5.45 -18.34
N ASP A 215 -7.27 4.52 -19.10
CA ASP A 215 -6.26 4.80 -20.13
C ASP A 215 -5.14 5.72 -19.64
N GLY A 216 -4.65 5.47 -18.41
CA GLY A 216 -3.56 6.24 -17.81
C GLY A 216 -3.92 7.66 -17.35
N ARG A 217 -5.21 8.00 -17.26
CA ARG A 217 -5.72 9.31 -16.84
C ARG A 217 -6.66 9.16 -15.65
N LEU A 218 -6.69 10.18 -14.82
CA LEU A 218 -7.73 10.33 -13.82
C LEU A 218 -8.99 10.84 -14.53
N VAL A 219 -10.09 10.07 -14.46
CA VAL A 219 -11.35 10.39 -15.16
C VAL A 219 -12.47 10.76 -14.19
N ASP A 220 -12.35 10.39 -12.93
CA ASP A 220 -13.36 10.67 -11.92
C ASP A 220 -12.73 10.67 -10.53
N ASP A 221 -13.26 11.49 -9.62
CA ASP A 221 -12.77 11.69 -8.27
C ASP A 221 -13.93 12.18 -7.39
N GLN A 222 -14.52 11.27 -6.59
CA GLN A 222 -15.75 11.52 -5.86
C GLN A 222 -15.68 11.03 -4.41
N PRO A 223 -16.27 11.75 -3.44
CA PRO A 223 -16.58 11.19 -2.13
C PRO A 223 -17.58 10.04 -2.24
N VAL A 224 -17.54 9.09 -1.30
CA VAL A 224 -18.48 7.97 -1.19
C VAL A 224 -19.69 8.35 -0.37
#